data_697a6afe8e3b9b2b1f512d3c702d3c3d
#
_entry.id   697a6afe8e3b9b2b1f512d3c702d3c3d
#
_cell.length_a   1.000
_cell.length_b   1.000
_cell.length_c   1.000
_cell.angle_alpha   90.00
_cell.angle_beta   90.00
_cell.angle_gamma   90.00
#
_symmetry.space_group_name_H-M   'P 1'
#
loop_
_entity.id
_entity.type
_entity.pdbx_description
1 polymer ?
#
loop_
_entity_poly.entity_id
_entity_poly.type
_entity_poly.pdbx_seq_one_letter_code
_entity_poly.pdbx_strand_id
1 'polypeptide(L)'
;DVAGFKTGYKSPWIAASLGVISGVIIGAIAEYYTSYDYNPTKKIAESAKEGAALTITQGLAVGMKSCMLPLIILGITTYVSYAVSGMFGIAMAAVGMLSFVSATVSVDTYGPISDNAGGIAEMSELEPEVREITDKLDSVGNTTAAIGKGFAIGSASFAALSLMVSFLYAFQPEGSQLELNFTNPLILAGALIGGALPFLFSGMLIEAVANAARKMVDEVRRQFKEIPGILEGKAKPDYKTCIEISSQGALKEMRMPAILSIIFPVISGFLFGPYFVGGLLIGATLSAIMLAIFTGNAGGAWDNAKK
;
A
#
# COMPACT_ATOMS: atom_id res chain seq x y z
N ASP A 1 37.67 10.95 -8.80
CA ASP A 1 36.43 10.78 -9.55
C ASP A 1 35.85 9.39 -9.26
N VAL A 2 34.70 9.34 -8.59
CA VAL A 2 34.00 8.08 -8.44
C VAL A 2 33.27 7.81 -9.77
N ALA A 3 33.64 6.71 -10.43
CA ALA A 3 33.08 6.34 -11.73
C ALA A 3 31.55 6.33 -11.69
N GLY A 4 30.91 7.05 -12.61
CA GLY A 4 29.45 7.15 -12.71
C GLY A 4 28.82 8.37 -12.01
N PHE A 5 29.58 9.20 -11.29
CA PHE A 5 29.06 10.40 -10.64
C PHE A 5 29.27 11.64 -11.53
N LYS A 6 28.23 12.12 -12.18
CA LYS A 6 28.34 13.25 -13.12
C LYS A 6 28.70 14.59 -12.48
N THR A 7 28.32 14.79 -11.21
CA THR A 7 28.59 16.02 -10.45
C THR A 7 29.54 15.78 -9.27
N GLY A 8 30.39 14.74 -9.38
CA GLY A 8 31.31 14.35 -8.34
C GLY A 8 30.59 13.97 -7.03
N TYR A 9 31.17 14.33 -5.88
CA TYR A 9 30.62 13.99 -4.55
C TYR A 9 29.23 14.52 -4.26
N LYS A 10 28.70 15.48 -5.04
CA LYS A 10 27.35 16.02 -4.89
C LYS A 10 26.28 15.11 -5.51
N SER A 11 26.66 14.20 -6.40
CA SER A 11 25.72 13.33 -7.12
C SER A 11 24.78 12.55 -6.20
N PRO A 12 25.24 11.86 -5.15
CA PRO A 12 24.35 11.15 -4.23
C PRO A 12 23.40 12.08 -3.47
N TRP A 13 23.87 13.25 -3.09
CA TRP A 13 23.06 14.25 -2.43
C TRP A 13 21.91 14.75 -3.33
N ILE A 14 22.20 15.02 -4.60
CA ILE A 14 21.17 15.40 -5.58
C ILE A 14 20.14 14.30 -5.72
N ALA A 15 20.55 13.04 -5.85
CA ALA A 15 19.64 11.90 -5.95
C ALA A 15 18.77 11.74 -4.69
N ALA A 16 19.34 11.88 -3.49
CA ALA A 16 18.58 11.85 -2.24
C ALA A 16 17.55 13.00 -2.18
N SER A 17 17.95 14.21 -2.57
CA SER A 17 17.05 15.37 -2.62
C SER A 17 15.89 15.15 -3.61
N LEU A 18 16.15 14.55 -4.76
CA LEU A 18 15.10 14.15 -5.72
C LEU A 18 14.14 13.13 -5.10
N GLY A 19 14.64 12.19 -4.30
CA GLY A 19 13.81 11.25 -3.54
C GLY A 19 12.86 11.96 -2.56
N VAL A 20 13.37 12.92 -1.78
CA VAL A 20 12.53 13.74 -0.88
C VAL A 20 11.45 14.49 -1.66
N ILE A 21 11.84 15.21 -2.72
CA ILE A 21 10.91 16.01 -3.52
C ILE A 21 9.84 15.12 -4.17
N SER A 22 10.22 13.99 -4.74
CA SER A 22 9.26 13.07 -5.35
C SER A 22 8.29 12.50 -4.32
N GLY A 23 8.76 12.19 -3.12
CA GLY A 23 7.91 11.75 -2.02
C GLY A 23 6.85 12.79 -1.65
N VAL A 24 7.25 14.05 -1.47
CA VAL A 24 6.32 15.16 -1.17
C VAL A 24 5.26 15.31 -2.27
N ILE A 25 5.67 15.25 -3.55
CA ILE A 25 4.72 15.35 -4.68
C ILE A 25 3.75 14.16 -4.69
N ILE A 26 4.24 12.94 -4.49
CA ILE A 26 3.40 11.73 -4.43
C ILE A 26 2.42 11.83 -3.26
N GLY A 27 2.88 12.34 -2.11
CA GLY A 27 2.02 12.58 -0.95
C GLY A 27 0.89 13.57 -1.26
N ALA A 28 1.19 14.70 -1.90
CA ALA A 28 0.19 15.68 -2.31
C ALA A 28 -0.81 15.12 -3.33
N ILE A 29 -0.36 14.23 -4.23
CA ILE A 29 -1.26 13.53 -5.17
C ILE A 29 -2.17 12.56 -4.40
N ALA A 30 -1.64 11.81 -3.43
CA ALA A 30 -2.44 10.92 -2.60
C ALA A 30 -3.50 11.70 -1.81
N GLU A 31 -3.12 12.84 -1.22
CA GLU A 31 -4.05 13.74 -0.55
C GLU A 31 -5.19 14.19 -1.47
N TYR A 32 -4.89 14.65 -2.68
CA TYR A 32 -5.89 15.08 -3.65
C TYR A 32 -6.91 13.99 -3.97
N TYR A 33 -6.47 12.73 -4.06
CA TYR A 33 -7.37 11.62 -4.40
C TYR A 33 -8.12 11.05 -3.20
N THR A 34 -7.68 11.31 -1.97
CA THR A 34 -8.23 10.65 -0.77
C THR A 34 -8.93 11.59 0.20
N SER A 35 -8.59 12.88 0.22
CA SER A 35 -9.24 13.83 1.12
C SER A 35 -10.68 14.13 0.70
N TYR A 36 -11.55 14.30 1.70
CA TYR A 36 -12.95 14.68 1.51
C TYR A 36 -13.11 16.09 0.94
N ASP A 37 -12.07 16.94 0.98
CA ASP A 37 -12.11 18.29 0.45
C ASP A 37 -12.15 18.33 -1.08
N TYR A 38 -11.65 17.28 -1.74
CA TYR A 38 -11.46 17.25 -3.19
C TYR A 38 -12.51 16.42 -3.94
N ASN A 39 -12.67 16.77 -5.20
CA ASN A 39 -13.66 16.17 -6.10
C ASN A 39 -13.62 14.63 -6.23
N PRO A 40 -12.46 13.94 -6.23
CA PRO A 40 -12.46 12.49 -6.37
C PRO A 40 -13.28 11.80 -5.28
N THR A 41 -13.09 12.18 -4.03
CA THR A 41 -13.81 11.62 -2.87
C THR A 41 -15.29 12.05 -2.87
N LYS A 42 -15.56 13.33 -3.17
CA LYS A 42 -16.94 13.84 -3.26
C LYS A 42 -17.78 13.09 -4.30
N LYS A 43 -17.19 12.71 -5.44
CA LYS A 43 -17.89 11.91 -6.46
C LYS A 43 -18.23 10.50 -5.98
N ILE A 44 -17.41 9.90 -5.13
CA ILE A 44 -17.75 8.61 -4.52
C ILE A 44 -18.95 8.77 -3.57
N ALA A 45 -18.92 9.82 -2.73
CA ALA A 45 -20.03 10.13 -1.82
C ALA A 45 -21.34 10.41 -2.58
N GLU A 46 -21.28 11.14 -3.69
CA GLU A 46 -22.46 11.39 -4.55
C GLU A 46 -22.99 10.08 -5.15
N SER A 47 -22.11 9.20 -5.63
CA SER A 47 -22.51 7.92 -6.20
C SER A 47 -23.15 6.96 -5.18
N ALA A 48 -22.88 7.17 -3.89
CA ALA A 48 -23.51 6.39 -2.82
C ALA A 48 -25.02 6.61 -2.73
N LYS A 49 -25.52 7.78 -3.16
CA LYS A 49 -26.95 8.08 -3.24
C LYS A 49 -27.67 7.24 -4.30
N GLU A 50 -26.94 6.78 -5.30
CA GLU A 50 -27.47 5.98 -6.41
C GLU A 50 -27.39 4.47 -6.15
N GLY A 51 -26.58 4.05 -5.16
CA GLY A 51 -26.49 2.67 -4.70
C GLY A 51 -25.07 2.09 -4.62
N ALA A 52 -24.96 0.97 -3.92
CA ALA A 52 -23.68 0.35 -3.60
C ALA A 52 -22.82 -0.02 -4.84
N ALA A 53 -23.45 -0.47 -5.93
CA ALA A 53 -22.74 -0.84 -7.16
C ALA A 53 -21.99 0.37 -7.76
N LEU A 54 -22.65 1.52 -7.82
CA LEU A 54 -22.05 2.75 -8.36
C LEU A 54 -20.97 3.30 -7.41
N THR A 55 -21.15 3.21 -6.10
CA THR A 55 -20.14 3.55 -5.12
C THR A 55 -18.86 2.72 -5.30
N ILE A 56 -19.00 1.41 -5.49
CA ILE A 56 -17.85 0.51 -5.74
C ILE A 56 -17.17 0.88 -7.05
N THR A 57 -17.90 1.02 -8.14
CA THR A 57 -17.30 1.33 -9.44
C THR A 57 -16.63 2.70 -9.48
N GLN A 58 -17.22 3.72 -8.82
CA GLN A 58 -16.62 5.05 -8.75
C GLN A 58 -15.32 5.04 -7.94
N GLY A 59 -15.27 4.31 -6.82
CA GLY A 59 -14.05 4.20 -6.02
C GLY A 59 -12.94 3.45 -6.74
N LEU A 60 -13.27 2.36 -7.47
CA LEU A 60 -12.30 1.69 -8.35
C LEU A 60 -11.75 2.65 -9.42
N ALA A 61 -12.62 3.43 -10.05
CA ALA A 61 -12.20 4.41 -11.07
C ALA A 61 -11.29 5.50 -10.48
N VAL A 62 -11.58 6.01 -9.30
CA VAL A 62 -10.74 6.99 -8.58
C VAL A 62 -9.38 6.38 -8.26
N GLY A 63 -9.35 5.19 -7.69
CA GLY A 63 -8.10 4.50 -7.37
C GLY A 63 -7.23 4.23 -8.61
N MET A 64 -7.81 3.72 -9.70
CA MET A 64 -7.07 3.49 -10.95
C MET A 64 -6.48 4.79 -11.52
N LYS A 65 -7.24 5.87 -11.55
CA LYS A 65 -6.76 7.17 -12.02
C LYS A 65 -5.66 7.75 -11.15
N SER A 66 -5.68 7.47 -9.85
CA SER A 66 -4.70 7.97 -8.90
C SER A 66 -3.30 7.39 -9.10
N CYS A 67 -3.16 6.28 -9.86
CA CYS A 67 -1.86 5.64 -10.11
C CYS A 67 -0.99 6.43 -11.09
N MET A 68 -1.57 7.12 -12.07
CA MET A 68 -0.84 7.63 -13.22
C MET A 68 0.25 8.65 -12.85
N LEU A 69 -0.12 9.68 -12.08
CA LEU A 69 0.83 10.74 -11.71
C LEU A 69 1.95 10.24 -10.80
N PRO A 70 1.70 9.47 -9.73
CA PRO A 70 2.78 8.89 -8.92
C PRO A 70 3.74 8.04 -9.74
N LEU A 71 3.26 7.22 -10.67
CA LEU A 71 4.12 6.40 -11.53
C LEU A 71 5.00 7.24 -12.46
N ILE A 72 4.47 8.33 -13.02
CA ILE A 72 5.25 9.29 -13.81
C ILE A 72 6.37 9.90 -12.95
N ILE A 73 6.06 10.35 -11.73
CA ILE A 73 7.04 10.93 -10.81
C ILE A 73 8.12 9.90 -10.43
N LEU A 74 7.72 8.67 -10.11
CA LEU A 74 8.68 7.59 -9.83
C LEU A 74 9.58 7.30 -11.03
N GLY A 75 9.02 7.25 -12.24
CA GLY A 75 9.78 7.03 -13.47
C GLY A 75 10.79 8.15 -13.74
N ILE A 76 10.38 9.41 -13.62
CA ILE A 76 11.27 10.57 -13.78
C ILE A 76 12.37 10.53 -12.71
N THR A 77 12.02 10.30 -11.44
CA THR A 77 12.99 10.25 -10.34
C THR A 77 14.00 9.11 -10.53
N THR A 78 13.55 7.93 -10.96
CA THR A 78 14.41 6.81 -11.30
C THR A 78 15.41 7.19 -12.38
N TYR A 79 14.92 7.74 -13.49
CA TYR A 79 15.74 8.11 -14.63
C TYR A 79 16.79 9.19 -14.28
N VAL A 80 16.35 10.27 -13.61
CA VAL A 80 17.24 11.38 -13.26
C VAL A 80 18.27 10.96 -12.21
N SER A 81 17.86 10.20 -11.19
CA SER A 81 18.77 9.68 -10.16
C SER A 81 19.83 8.75 -10.76
N TYR A 82 19.42 7.87 -11.69
CA TYR A 82 20.33 7.06 -12.46
C TYR A 82 21.28 7.90 -13.32
N ALA A 83 20.75 8.90 -14.02
CA ALA A 83 21.55 9.77 -14.87
C ALA A 83 22.63 10.57 -14.11
N VAL A 84 22.39 10.86 -12.84
CA VAL A 84 23.32 11.65 -11.98
C VAL A 84 24.33 10.76 -11.27
N SER A 85 23.94 9.59 -10.76
CA SER A 85 24.77 8.74 -9.88
C SER A 85 24.72 7.23 -10.24
N GLY A 86 24.24 6.86 -11.42
CA GLY A 86 24.06 5.45 -11.78
C GLY A 86 23.06 4.74 -10.85
N MET A 87 23.21 3.43 -10.71
CA MET A 87 22.34 2.62 -9.86
C MET A 87 22.38 3.04 -8.38
N PHE A 88 23.54 3.51 -7.91
CA PHE A 88 23.67 4.06 -6.56
C PHE A 88 22.78 5.29 -6.34
N GLY A 89 22.53 6.10 -7.37
CA GLY A 89 21.60 7.23 -7.30
C GLY A 89 20.16 6.81 -6.99
N ILE A 90 19.71 5.68 -7.55
CA ILE A 90 18.36 5.15 -7.26
C ILE A 90 18.26 4.74 -5.78
N ALA A 91 19.29 4.08 -5.25
CA ALA A 91 19.35 3.74 -3.84
C ALA A 91 19.35 4.99 -2.94
N MET A 92 20.08 6.03 -3.32
CA MET A 92 20.09 7.31 -2.59
C MET A 92 18.75 8.03 -2.66
N ALA A 93 18.01 7.94 -3.77
CA ALA A 93 16.64 8.46 -3.86
C ALA A 93 15.69 7.71 -2.90
N ALA A 94 15.84 6.38 -2.76
CA ALA A 94 15.11 5.61 -1.75
C ALA A 94 15.40 6.11 -0.34
N VAL A 95 16.69 6.30 0.02
CA VAL A 95 17.10 6.82 1.33
C VAL A 95 16.52 8.22 1.57
N GLY A 96 16.57 9.10 0.57
CA GLY A 96 15.98 10.44 0.64
C GLY A 96 14.48 10.38 0.93
N MET A 97 13.73 9.56 0.18
CA MET A 97 12.29 9.37 0.39
C MET A 97 11.97 8.77 1.76
N LEU A 98 12.82 7.87 2.28
CA LEU A 98 12.67 7.27 3.61
C LEU A 98 13.00 8.22 4.77
N SER A 99 13.69 9.33 4.52
CA SER A 99 14.23 10.19 5.59
C SER A 99 13.16 10.75 6.55
N PHE A 100 11.92 10.88 6.12
CA PHE A 100 10.79 11.35 6.94
C PHE A 100 9.67 10.33 7.13
N VAL A 101 9.83 9.11 6.63
CA VAL A 101 8.81 8.04 6.74
C VAL A 101 8.52 7.72 8.20
N SER A 102 9.51 7.75 9.09
CA SER A 102 9.30 7.49 10.52
C SER A 102 8.31 8.48 11.15
N ALA A 103 8.41 9.76 10.81
CA ALA A 103 7.46 10.77 11.27
C ALA A 103 6.06 10.53 10.69
N THR A 104 5.97 10.23 9.40
CA THR A 104 4.69 9.98 8.71
C THR A 104 3.99 8.73 9.25
N VAL A 105 4.72 7.64 9.48
CA VAL A 105 4.16 6.40 10.04
C VAL A 105 3.74 6.59 11.51
N SER A 106 4.44 7.44 12.27
CA SER A 106 4.00 7.80 13.63
C SER A 106 2.65 8.53 13.61
N VAL A 107 2.42 9.40 12.64
CA VAL A 107 1.13 10.07 12.45
C VAL A 107 0.06 9.10 11.93
N ASP A 108 0.43 8.07 11.17
CA ASP A 108 -0.51 7.04 10.69
C ASP A 108 -1.22 6.30 11.84
N THR A 109 -0.56 6.14 13.00
CA THR A 109 -1.19 5.56 14.21
C THR A 109 -2.31 6.42 14.79
N TYR A 110 -2.36 7.69 14.44
CA TYR A 110 -3.40 8.62 14.86
C TYR A 110 -4.78 8.27 14.26
N GLY A 111 -4.84 7.78 13.01
CA GLY A 111 -6.08 7.40 12.34
C GLY A 111 -6.93 6.42 13.16
N PRO A 112 -6.42 5.22 13.50
CA PRO A 112 -7.15 4.26 14.33
C PRO A 112 -7.55 4.80 15.71
N ILE A 113 -6.77 5.71 16.29
CA ILE A 113 -7.11 6.33 17.58
C ILE A 113 -8.33 7.25 17.43
N SER A 114 -8.36 8.08 16.39
CA SER A 114 -9.47 8.99 16.13
C SER A 114 -10.75 8.25 15.71
N ASP A 115 -10.64 7.20 14.91
CA ASP A 115 -11.77 6.34 14.53
C ASP A 115 -12.38 5.66 15.77
N ASN A 116 -11.55 5.08 16.63
CA ASN A 116 -12.00 4.50 17.89
C ASN A 116 -12.62 5.56 18.83
N ALA A 117 -12.06 6.75 18.91
CA ALA A 117 -12.62 7.85 19.70
C ALA A 117 -14.02 8.25 19.20
N GLY A 118 -14.21 8.30 17.87
CA GLY A 118 -15.53 8.50 17.25
C GLY A 118 -16.53 7.41 17.61
N GLY A 119 -16.09 6.15 17.54
CA GLY A 119 -16.93 5.02 17.96
C GLY A 119 -17.32 5.07 19.44
N ILE A 120 -16.41 5.47 20.33
CA ILE A 120 -16.71 5.65 21.76
C ILE A 120 -17.70 6.80 21.96
N ALA A 121 -17.52 7.93 21.26
CA ALA A 121 -18.41 9.07 21.33
C ALA A 121 -19.86 8.69 20.93
N GLU A 122 -20.00 7.94 19.84
CA GLU A 122 -21.28 7.44 19.36
C GLU A 122 -21.94 6.45 20.34
N MET A 123 -21.18 5.44 20.81
CA MET A 123 -21.70 4.44 21.75
C MET A 123 -22.03 5.01 23.15
N SER A 124 -21.42 6.15 23.50
CA SER A 124 -21.66 6.84 24.75
C SER A 124 -22.76 7.91 24.64
N GLU A 125 -23.40 8.03 23.48
CA GLU A 125 -24.44 9.01 23.21
C GLU A 125 -24.03 10.45 23.57
N LEU A 126 -22.75 10.80 23.26
CA LEU A 126 -22.23 12.15 23.50
C LEU A 126 -22.88 13.16 22.55
N GLU A 127 -22.77 14.45 22.89
CA GLU A 127 -23.27 15.53 22.06
C GLU A 127 -22.85 15.41 20.60
N PRO A 128 -23.73 15.68 19.61
CA PRO A 128 -23.42 15.56 18.19
C PRO A 128 -22.16 16.31 17.74
N GLU A 129 -21.84 17.42 18.40
CA GLU A 129 -20.63 18.22 18.15
C GLU A 129 -19.35 17.42 18.42
N VAL A 130 -19.35 16.54 19.43
CA VAL A 130 -18.19 15.67 19.73
C VAL A 130 -17.98 14.68 18.59
N ARG A 131 -19.06 14.13 18.04
CA ARG A 131 -18.99 13.23 16.88
C ARG A 131 -18.47 13.94 15.64
N GLU A 132 -18.94 15.15 15.37
CA GLU A 132 -18.46 15.95 14.25
C GLU A 132 -16.94 16.22 14.33
N ILE A 133 -16.43 16.51 15.55
CA ILE A 133 -15.00 16.70 15.76
C ILE A 133 -14.22 15.41 15.52
N THR A 134 -14.67 14.30 16.09
CA THR A 134 -13.96 13.00 15.92
C THR A 134 -13.99 12.52 14.49
N ASP A 135 -15.07 12.73 13.72
CA ASP A 135 -15.14 12.40 12.30
C ASP A 135 -14.19 13.23 11.45
N LYS A 136 -14.04 14.53 11.76
CA LYS A 136 -13.02 15.38 11.11
C LYS A 136 -11.60 14.88 11.39
N LEU A 137 -11.32 14.54 12.64
CA LEU A 137 -10.02 14.01 13.05
C LEU A 137 -9.71 12.69 12.36
N ASP A 138 -10.68 11.79 12.27
CA ASP A 138 -10.52 10.50 11.60
C ASP A 138 -10.33 10.65 10.08
N SER A 139 -11.05 11.56 9.43
CA SER A 139 -10.85 11.87 8.02
C SER A 139 -9.43 12.40 7.71
N VAL A 140 -8.86 13.22 8.61
CA VAL A 140 -7.45 13.63 8.52
C VAL A 140 -6.52 12.42 8.69
N GLY A 141 -6.83 11.51 9.63
CA GLY A 141 -6.09 10.28 9.83
C GLY A 141 -6.04 9.40 8.57
N ASN A 142 -7.17 9.19 7.93
CA ASN A 142 -7.28 8.40 6.68
C ASN A 142 -6.49 9.02 5.53
N THR A 143 -6.52 10.34 5.38
CA THR A 143 -5.74 11.07 4.37
C THR A 143 -4.24 10.95 4.66
N THR A 144 -3.82 11.12 5.91
CA THR A 144 -2.42 10.98 6.32
C THR A 144 -1.92 9.55 6.11
N ALA A 145 -2.75 8.55 6.39
CA ALA A 145 -2.44 7.15 6.10
C ALA A 145 -2.19 6.91 4.60
N ALA A 146 -3.01 7.50 3.72
CA ALA A 146 -2.82 7.39 2.28
C ALA A 146 -1.53 8.09 1.80
N ILE A 147 -1.22 9.26 2.35
CA ILE A 147 0.04 9.98 2.11
C ILE A 147 1.23 9.12 2.53
N GLY A 148 1.21 8.57 3.75
CA GLY A 148 2.25 7.70 4.29
C GLY A 148 2.48 6.45 3.44
N LYS A 149 1.41 5.82 2.95
CA LYS A 149 1.48 4.70 2.01
C LYS A 149 2.14 5.12 0.69
N GLY A 150 1.85 6.32 0.18
CA GLY A 150 2.49 6.86 -1.03
C GLY A 150 4.01 6.92 -0.90
N PHE A 151 4.53 7.45 0.23
CA PHE A 151 5.97 7.47 0.52
C PHE A 151 6.55 6.06 0.67
N ALA A 152 5.89 5.20 1.43
CA ALA A 152 6.36 3.84 1.69
C ALA A 152 6.43 3.02 0.38
N ILE A 153 5.43 3.11 -0.48
CA ILE A 153 5.40 2.43 -1.78
C ILE A 153 6.49 2.97 -2.71
N GLY A 154 6.65 4.29 -2.78
CA GLY A 154 7.67 4.93 -3.60
C GLY A 154 9.08 4.54 -3.19
N SER A 155 9.40 4.59 -1.90
CA SER A 155 10.72 4.20 -1.38
C SER A 155 10.97 2.70 -1.55
N ALA A 156 9.97 1.85 -1.31
CA ALA A 156 10.05 0.41 -1.55
C ALA A 156 10.31 0.09 -3.03
N SER A 157 9.74 0.87 -3.95
CA SER A 157 9.99 0.73 -5.38
C SER A 157 11.44 0.97 -5.74
N PHE A 158 12.05 2.04 -5.24
CA PHE A 158 13.47 2.33 -5.46
C PHE A 158 14.38 1.30 -4.77
N ALA A 159 14.02 0.85 -3.57
CA ALA A 159 14.75 -0.20 -2.87
C ALA A 159 14.70 -1.53 -3.64
N ALA A 160 13.54 -1.93 -4.15
CA ALA A 160 13.38 -3.13 -4.95
C ALA A 160 14.22 -3.08 -6.24
N LEU A 161 14.24 -1.93 -6.94
CA LEU A 161 15.10 -1.73 -8.11
C LEU A 161 16.59 -1.87 -7.75
N SER A 162 17.02 -1.30 -6.62
CA SER A 162 18.41 -1.39 -6.17
C SER A 162 18.81 -2.82 -5.79
N LEU A 163 17.92 -3.56 -5.12
CA LEU A 163 18.13 -4.97 -4.77
C LEU A 163 18.14 -5.87 -6.02
N MET A 164 17.29 -5.57 -7.01
CA MET A 164 17.32 -6.29 -8.29
C MET A 164 18.66 -6.15 -8.99
N VAL A 165 19.29 -4.97 -8.94
CA VAL A 165 20.64 -4.78 -9.48
C VAL A 165 21.64 -5.66 -8.75
N SER A 166 21.58 -5.72 -7.42
CA SER A 166 22.44 -6.62 -6.63
C SER A 166 22.25 -8.09 -7.02
N PHE A 167 21.00 -8.50 -7.28
CA PHE A 167 20.68 -9.82 -7.80
C PHE A 167 21.35 -10.08 -9.15
N LEU A 168 21.30 -9.12 -10.09
CA LEU A 168 21.91 -9.27 -11.42
C LEU A 168 23.43 -9.48 -11.37
N TYR A 169 24.11 -8.84 -10.43
CA TYR A 169 25.55 -9.03 -10.22
C TYR A 169 25.91 -10.34 -9.51
N ALA A 170 25.01 -10.90 -8.70
CA ALA A 170 25.30 -12.09 -7.91
C ALA A 170 25.52 -13.38 -8.74
N PHE A 171 25.02 -13.42 -9.98
CA PHE A 171 25.07 -14.62 -10.83
C PHE A 171 26.09 -14.54 -11.96
N GLN A 172 26.95 -13.54 -11.98
CA GLN A 172 27.95 -13.35 -13.03
C GLN A 172 29.35 -13.27 -12.44
N PRO A 173 30.42 -13.60 -13.22
CA PRO A 173 31.81 -13.34 -12.83
C PRO A 173 32.04 -11.87 -12.48
N GLU A 174 33.05 -11.61 -11.65
CA GLU A 174 33.38 -10.24 -11.24
C GLU A 174 33.46 -9.27 -12.43
N GLY A 175 32.74 -8.14 -12.30
CA GLY A 175 32.72 -7.07 -13.29
C GLY A 175 31.64 -7.21 -14.39
N SER A 176 30.86 -8.30 -14.40
CA SER A 176 29.73 -8.46 -15.33
C SER A 176 28.39 -8.50 -14.59
N GLN A 177 27.30 -8.37 -15.31
CA GLN A 177 25.94 -8.49 -14.79
C GLN A 177 25.09 -9.41 -15.67
N LEU A 178 24.09 -10.06 -15.10
CA LEU A 178 23.13 -10.85 -15.84
C LEU A 178 22.30 -9.93 -16.76
N GLU A 179 22.37 -10.14 -18.06
CA GLU A 179 21.61 -9.35 -19.01
C GLU A 179 20.16 -9.87 -19.10
N LEU A 180 19.19 -9.05 -18.72
CA LEU A 180 17.77 -9.34 -18.84
C LEU A 180 17.24 -8.86 -20.20
N ASN A 181 17.27 -9.74 -21.18
CA ASN A 181 16.74 -9.46 -22.50
C ASN A 181 15.30 -9.99 -22.60
N PHE A 182 14.33 -9.12 -22.85
CA PHE A 182 12.91 -9.47 -22.98
C PHE A 182 12.59 -10.40 -24.17
N THR A 183 13.51 -10.59 -25.10
CA THR A 183 13.35 -11.62 -26.15
C THR A 183 13.61 -13.04 -25.63
N ASN A 184 14.19 -13.20 -24.44
CA ASN A 184 14.37 -14.50 -23.81
C ASN A 184 13.02 -15.00 -23.25
N PRO A 185 12.51 -16.17 -23.71
CA PRO A 185 11.21 -16.70 -23.30
C PRO A 185 11.12 -16.97 -21.78
N LEU A 186 12.21 -17.34 -21.12
CA LEU A 186 12.23 -17.57 -19.66
C LEU A 186 12.01 -16.27 -18.88
N ILE A 187 12.63 -15.17 -19.33
CA ILE A 187 12.44 -13.85 -18.70
C ILE A 187 10.99 -13.39 -18.91
N LEU A 188 10.47 -13.53 -20.12
CA LEU A 188 9.10 -13.15 -20.44
C LEU A 188 8.08 -13.97 -19.63
N ALA A 189 8.26 -15.30 -19.55
CA ALA A 189 7.42 -16.16 -18.74
C ALA A 189 7.48 -15.79 -17.24
N GLY A 190 8.68 -15.56 -16.74
CA GLY A 190 8.88 -15.04 -15.38
C GLY A 190 8.15 -13.72 -15.13
N ALA A 191 8.27 -12.77 -16.06
CA ALA A 191 7.63 -11.46 -15.92
C ALA A 191 6.09 -11.54 -15.93
N LEU A 192 5.51 -12.39 -16.78
CA LEU A 192 4.05 -12.60 -16.79
C LEU A 192 3.55 -13.21 -15.48
N ILE A 193 4.22 -14.26 -15.00
CA ILE A 193 3.86 -14.92 -13.74
C ILE A 193 4.10 -13.97 -12.56
N GLY A 194 5.25 -13.29 -12.55
CA GLY A 194 5.57 -12.27 -11.54
C GLY A 194 4.53 -11.17 -11.50
N GLY A 195 4.08 -10.67 -12.65
CA GLY A 195 3.04 -9.66 -12.74
C GLY A 195 1.68 -10.11 -12.19
N ALA A 196 1.38 -11.40 -12.24
CA ALA A 196 0.13 -11.97 -11.71
C ALA A 196 0.16 -12.18 -10.18
N LEU A 197 1.34 -12.38 -9.57
CA LEU A 197 1.46 -12.68 -8.14
C LEU A 197 0.85 -11.62 -7.22
N PRO A 198 1.08 -10.29 -7.39
CA PRO A 198 0.46 -9.29 -6.56
C PRO A 198 -1.07 -9.27 -6.64
N PHE A 199 -1.65 -9.59 -7.79
CA PHE A 199 -3.10 -9.73 -7.95
C PHE A 199 -3.63 -10.94 -7.18
N LEU A 200 -2.96 -12.10 -7.29
CA LEU A 200 -3.31 -13.29 -6.50
C LEU A 200 -3.23 -12.99 -5.00
N PHE A 201 -2.14 -12.37 -4.56
CA PHE A 201 -1.93 -11.96 -3.17
C PHE A 201 -3.04 -11.02 -2.68
N SER A 202 -3.38 -9.99 -3.47
CA SER A 202 -4.44 -9.05 -3.12
C SER A 202 -5.81 -9.71 -3.08
N GLY A 203 -6.11 -10.61 -4.01
CA GLY A 203 -7.33 -11.39 -4.00
C GLY A 203 -7.47 -12.23 -2.74
N MET A 204 -6.42 -12.95 -2.36
CA MET A 204 -6.38 -13.73 -1.12
C MET A 204 -6.61 -12.85 0.13
N LEU A 205 -6.01 -11.65 0.17
CA LEU A 205 -6.23 -10.72 1.29
C LEU A 205 -7.66 -10.19 1.35
N ILE A 206 -8.26 -9.85 0.21
CA ILE A 206 -9.66 -9.39 0.16
C ILE A 206 -10.60 -10.49 0.66
N GLU A 207 -10.42 -11.75 0.24
CA GLU A 207 -11.18 -12.88 0.73
C GLU A 207 -10.98 -13.12 2.23
N ALA A 208 -9.73 -12.99 2.70
CA ALA A 208 -9.38 -13.13 4.11
C ALA A 208 -10.11 -12.11 4.98
N VAL A 209 -10.12 -10.84 4.57
CA VAL A 209 -10.85 -9.76 5.26
C VAL A 209 -12.34 -10.03 5.26
N ALA A 210 -12.92 -10.44 4.12
CA ALA A 210 -14.33 -10.78 4.02
C ALA A 210 -14.72 -11.94 4.94
N ASN A 211 -13.87 -12.96 5.04
CA ASN A 211 -14.09 -14.11 5.92
C ASN A 211 -14.00 -13.73 7.41
N ALA A 212 -13.04 -12.87 7.78
CA ALA A 212 -12.93 -12.35 9.15
C ALA A 212 -14.16 -11.51 9.52
N ALA A 213 -14.61 -10.64 8.61
CA ALA A 213 -15.80 -9.83 8.80
C ALA A 213 -17.06 -10.69 8.98
N ARG A 214 -17.25 -11.76 8.18
CA ARG A 214 -18.38 -12.70 8.35
C ARG A 214 -18.40 -13.35 9.73
N LYS A 215 -17.24 -13.83 10.21
CA LYS A 215 -17.13 -14.42 11.55
C LYS A 215 -17.52 -13.42 12.64
N MET A 216 -17.13 -12.15 12.48
CA MET A 216 -17.51 -11.09 13.40
C MET A 216 -19.01 -10.83 13.38
N VAL A 217 -19.61 -10.77 12.19
CA VAL A 217 -21.07 -10.61 12.04
C VAL A 217 -21.83 -11.78 12.70
N ASP A 218 -21.36 -13.00 12.49
CA ASP A 218 -21.98 -14.19 13.08
C ASP A 218 -21.87 -14.17 14.62
N GLU A 219 -20.73 -13.73 15.16
CA GLU A 219 -20.57 -13.58 16.60
C GLU A 219 -21.48 -12.50 17.18
N VAL A 220 -21.59 -11.33 16.54
CA VAL A 220 -22.49 -10.27 16.97
C VAL A 220 -23.95 -10.75 16.96
N ARG A 221 -24.35 -11.48 15.91
CA ARG A 221 -25.70 -12.08 15.82
C ARG A 221 -25.93 -13.12 16.91
N ARG A 222 -24.92 -13.94 17.22
CA ARG A 222 -24.98 -14.91 18.33
C ARG A 222 -25.22 -14.19 19.65
N GLN A 223 -24.46 -13.12 19.93
CA GLN A 223 -24.60 -12.36 21.17
C GLN A 223 -26.00 -11.74 21.29
N PHE A 224 -26.53 -11.16 20.24
CA PHE A 224 -27.91 -10.62 20.24
C PHE A 224 -28.96 -11.68 20.53
N LYS A 225 -28.74 -12.93 20.11
CA LYS A 225 -29.69 -14.03 20.32
C LYS A 225 -29.53 -14.68 21.69
N GLU A 226 -28.30 -14.82 22.19
CA GLU A 226 -27.96 -15.67 23.35
C GLU A 226 -27.74 -14.88 24.65
N ILE A 227 -27.48 -13.55 24.57
CA ILE A 227 -27.28 -12.71 25.77
C ILE A 227 -28.55 -11.89 26.02
N PRO A 228 -29.37 -12.28 27.01
CA PRO A 228 -30.61 -11.54 27.33
C PRO A 228 -30.30 -10.14 27.80
N GLY A 229 -31.00 -9.14 27.27
CA GLY A 229 -30.86 -7.75 27.68
C GLY A 229 -29.75 -6.96 27.01
N ILE A 230 -29.03 -7.56 26.02
CA ILE A 230 -27.99 -6.84 25.28
C ILE A 230 -28.57 -5.72 24.39
N LEU A 231 -29.73 -5.99 23.74
CA LEU A 231 -30.42 -5.01 22.89
C LEU A 231 -31.06 -3.88 23.71
N GLU A 232 -31.43 -4.13 24.97
CA GLU A 232 -31.96 -3.13 25.88
C GLU A 232 -30.88 -2.41 26.68
N GLY A 233 -29.60 -2.63 26.40
CA GLY A 233 -28.47 -2.04 27.12
C GLY A 233 -28.29 -2.54 28.58
N LYS A 234 -29.01 -3.60 28.99
CA LYS A 234 -28.97 -4.16 30.35
C LYS A 234 -27.82 -5.16 30.56
N ALA A 235 -27.32 -5.76 29.48
CA ALA A 235 -26.19 -6.68 29.49
C ALA A 235 -25.04 -6.14 28.65
N LYS A 236 -23.80 -6.41 29.08
CA LYS A 236 -22.59 -5.99 28.32
C LYS A 236 -22.29 -7.02 27.21
N PRO A 237 -21.88 -6.56 26.01
CA PRO A 237 -21.38 -7.43 24.97
C PRO A 237 -20.11 -8.17 25.38
N ASP A 238 -19.90 -9.34 24.80
CA ASP A 238 -18.64 -10.08 24.94
C ASP A 238 -17.59 -9.52 23.96
N TYR A 239 -16.97 -8.41 24.35
CA TYR A 239 -15.92 -7.76 23.57
C TYR A 239 -14.68 -8.64 23.42
N LYS A 240 -14.39 -9.51 24.41
CA LYS A 240 -13.22 -10.37 24.39
C LYS A 240 -13.27 -11.33 23.22
N THR A 241 -14.37 -12.03 23.04
CA THR A 241 -14.58 -12.95 21.92
C THR A 241 -14.50 -12.21 20.57
N CYS A 242 -15.07 -11.02 20.46
CA CYS A 242 -14.93 -10.19 19.24
C CYS A 242 -13.47 -9.84 18.93
N ILE A 243 -12.70 -9.42 19.94
CA ILE A 243 -11.27 -9.10 19.78
C ILE A 243 -10.46 -10.34 19.38
N GLU A 244 -10.73 -11.49 20.00
CA GLU A 244 -10.07 -12.76 19.67
C GLU A 244 -10.36 -13.19 18.23
N ILE A 245 -11.61 -13.11 17.75
CA ILE A 245 -11.99 -13.40 16.37
C ILE A 245 -11.26 -12.51 15.38
N SER A 246 -11.22 -11.21 15.65
CA SER A 246 -10.54 -10.24 14.77
C SER A 246 -9.03 -10.50 14.72
N SER A 247 -8.37 -10.63 15.87
CA SER A 247 -6.91 -10.79 15.96
C SER A 247 -6.44 -12.12 15.39
N GLN A 248 -7.12 -13.22 15.73
CA GLN A 248 -6.77 -14.55 15.21
C GLN A 248 -7.09 -14.68 13.72
N GLY A 249 -8.19 -14.08 13.27
CA GLY A 249 -8.55 -14.04 11.87
C GLY A 249 -7.46 -13.37 11.04
N ALA A 250 -7.02 -12.17 11.42
CA ALA A 250 -5.97 -11.43 10.74
C ALA A 250 -4.66 -12.25 10.65
N LEU A 251 -4.17 -12.80 11.75
CA LEU A 251 -2.92 -13.57 11.77
C LEU A 251 -2.99 -14.87 10.97
N LYS A 252 -4.13 -15.57 11.02
CA LYS A 252 -4.30 -16.86 10.33
C LYS A 252 -4.35 -16.69 8.83
N GLU A 253 -5.14 -15.72 8.36
CA GLU A 253 -5.40 -15.52 6.94
C GLU A 253 -4.19 -14.92 6.21
N MET A 254 -3.30 -14.20 6.90
CA MET A 254 -2.06 -13.65 6.32
C MET A 254 -0.96 -14.70 6.10
N ARG A 255 -1.06 -15.90 6.67
CA ARG A 255 0.01 -16.92 6.59
C ARG A 255 0.28 -17.39 5.16
N MET A 256 -0.77 -17.75 4.41
CA MET A 256 -0.61 -18.28 3.06
C MET A 256 -0.06 -17.24 2.07
N PRO A 257 -0.58 -16.00 2.02
CA PRO A 257 0.04 -14.94 1.23
C PRO A 257 1.51 -14.70 1.55
N ALA A 258 1.89 -14.67 2.84
CA ALA A 258 3.27 -14.47 3.27
C ALA A 258 4.18 -15.64 2.84
N ILE A 259 3.74 -16.87 3.01
CA ILE A 259 4.48 -18.08 2.58
C ILE A 259 4.68 -18.04 1.06
N LEU A 260 3.64 -17.73 0.31
CA LEU A 260 3.68 -17.68 -1.16
C LEU A 260 4.70 -16.65 -1.66
N SER A 261 4.72 -15.45 -1.08
CA SER A 261 5.64 -14.38 -1.48
C SER A 261 7.11 -14.71 -1.24
N ILE A 262 7.43 -15.54 -0.26
CA ILE A 262 8.80 -15.95 0.08
C ILE A 262 9.20 -17.21 -0.69
N ILE A 263 8.36 -18.24 -0.65
CA ILE A 263 8.72 -19.57 -1.18
C ILE A 263 8.69 -19.59 -2.70
N PHE A 264 7.76 -18.89 -3.33
CA PHE A 264 7.58 -18.96 -4.79
C PHE A 264 8.83 -18.50 -5.58
N PRO A 265 9.47 -17.34 -5.28
CA PRO A 265 10.69 -16.95 -5.95
C PRO A 265 11.85 -17.93 -5.72
N VAL A 266 11.96 -18.48 -4.51
CA VAL A 266 13.03 -19.45 -4.16
C VAL A 266 12.87 -20.73 -4.97
N ILE A 267 11.68 -21.34 -4.95
CA ILE A 267 11.41 -22.57 -5.74
C ILE A 267 11.61 -22.29 -7.22
N SER A 268 11.11 -21.18 -7.72
CA SER A 268 11.25 -20.80 -9.12
C SER A 268 12.72 -20.64 -9.53
N GLY A 269 13.57 -20.13 -8.64
CA GLY A 269 15.00 -20.02 -8.86
C GLY A 269 15.69 -21.38 -9.03
N PHE A 270 15.34 -22.35 -8.19
CA PHE A 270 15.87 -23.71 -8.31
C PHE A 270 15.37 -24.46 -9.55
N LEU A 271 14.13 -24.24 -9.94
CA LEU A 271 13.52 -24.95 -11.09
C LEU A 271 13.87 -24.34 -12.46
N PHE A 272 13.88 -23.01 -12.55
CA PHE A 272 13.97 -22.30 -13.84
C PHE A 272 15.21 -21.41 -13.97
N GLY A 273 15.96 -21.24 -12.89
CA GLY A 273 17.20 -20.46 -12.88
C GLY A 273 17.03 -18.94 -12.84
N PRO A 274 18.15 -18.18 -12.85
CA PRO A 274 18.17 -16.74 -12.54
C PRO A 274 17.49 -15.88 -13.60
N TYR A 275 17.42 -16.28 -14.86
CA TYR A 275 16.73 -15.53 -15.91
C TYR A 275 15.23 -15.47 -15.66
N PHE A 276 14.62 -16.59 -15.28
CA PHE A 276 13.21 -16.63 -14.91
C PHE A 276 12.93 -15.76 -13.67
N VAL A 277 13.77 -15.87 -12.63
CA VAL A 277 13.63 -15.06 -11.40
C VAL A 277 13.80 -13.58 -11.70
N GLY A 278 14.74 -13.19 -12.55
CA GLY A 278 14.90 -11.81 -12.99
C GLY A 278 13.62 -11.25 -13.64
N GLY A 279 13.01 -12.01 -14.54
CA GLY A 279 11.70 -11.69 -15.12
C GLY A 279 10.61 -11.60 -14.06
N LEU A 280 10.52 -12.59 -13.17
CA LEU A 280 9.56 -12.66 -12.07
C LEU A 280 9.62 -11.41 -11.18
N LEU A 281 10.82 -11.00 -10.79
CA LEU A 281 11.03 -9.82 -9.95
C LEU A 281 10.60 -8.52 -10.65
N ILE A 282 10.90 -8.38 -11.95
CA ILE A 282 10.45 -7.22 -12.73
C ILE A 282 8.92 -7.17 -12.78
N GLY A 283 8.28 -8.25 -13.19
CA GLY A 283 6.82 -8.33 -13.31
C GLY A 283 6.13 -8.07 -11.97
N ALA A 284 6.58 -8.74 -10.91
CA ALA A 284 6.04 -8.57 -9.57
C ALA A 284 6.20 -7.14 -9.05
N THR A 285 7.38 -6.54 -9.22
CA THR A 285 7.62 -5.16 -8.75
C THR A 285 6.73 -4.16 -9.46
N LEU A 286 6.65 -4.21 -10.79
CA LEU A 286 5.84 -3.26 -11.56
C LEU A 286 4.36 -3.36 -11.23
N SER A 287 3.80 -4.57 -11.18
CA SER A 287 2.38 -4.75 -10.85
C SER A 287 2.08 -4.44 -9.38
N ALA A 288 3.00 -4.78 -8.45
CA ALA A 288 2.83 -4.48 -7.03
C ALA A 288 2.81 -2.98 -6.75
N ILE A 289 3.67 -2.19 -7.39
CA ILE A 289 3.68 -0.72 -7.24
C ILE A 289 2.34 -0.13 -7.68
N MET A 290 1.86 -0.51 -8.86
CA MET A 290 0.59 -0.03 -9.39
C MET A 290 -0.58 -0.42 -8.48
N LEU A 291 -0.63 -1.68 -8.09
CA LEU A 291 -1.72 -2.22 -7.27
C LEU A 291 -1.72 -1.63 -5.85
N ALA A 292 -0.55 -1.40 -5.26
CA ALA A 292 -0.43 -0.80 -3.94
C ALA A 292 -0.89 0.66 -3.92
N ILE A 293 -0.50 1.47 -4.91
CA ILE A 293 -0.98 2.85 -5.04
C ILE A 293 -2.50 2.86 -5.26
N PHE A 294 -2.99 2.01 -6.17
CA PHE A 294 -4.41 1.87 -6.45
C PHE A 294 -5.21 1.53 -5.18
N THR A 295 -4.85 0.47 -4.49
CA THR A 295 -5.60 0.00 -3.31
C THR A 295 -5.50 0.95 -2.13
N GLY A 296 -4.31 1.57 -1.93
CA GLY A 296 -4.10 2.56 -0.88
C GLY A 296 -4.98 3.80 -1.07
N ASN A 297 -5.00 4.35 -2.27
CA ASN A 297 -5.78 5.56 -2.58
C ASN A 297 -7.29 5.26 -2.69
N ALA A 298 -7.68 4.14 -3.31
CA ALA A 298 -9.09 3.74 -3.37
C ALA A 298 -9.66 3.53 -1.96
N GLY A 299 -8.94 2.83 -1.09
CA GLY A 299 -9.35 2.58 0.29
C GLY A 299 -9.54 3.87 1.08
N GLY A 300 -8.56 4.79 1.04
CA GLY A 300 -8.66 6.09 1.71
C GLY A 300 -9.80 6.96 1.18
N ALA A 301 -10.00 6.95 -0.15
CA ALA A 301 -11.09 7.70 -0.76
C ALA A 301 -12.48 7.15 -0.39
N TRP A 302 -12.66 5.81 -0.37
CA TRP A 302 -13.92 5.21 0.08
C TRP A 302 -14.21 5.49 1.55
N ASP A 303 -13.21 5.40 2.39
CA ASP A 303 -13.40 5.61 3.82
C ASP A 303 -13.77 7.07 4.13
N ASN A 304 -13.12 8.02 3.46
CA ASN A 304 -13.49 9.43 3.59
C ASN A 304 -14.82 9.80 2.90
N ALA A 305 -15.23 9.08 1.87
CA ALA A 305 -16.54 9.31 1.21
C ALA A 305 -17.72 8.83 2.05
N LYS A 306 -17.51 7.96 3.02
CA LYS A 306 -18.51 7.46 3.97
C LYS A 306 -18.94 8.53 4.98
N LYS A 307 -18.12 9.52 5.23
CA LYS A 307 -18.28 10.61 6.20
C LYS A 307 -18.83 11.87 5.56
#